data_74d9f28fcfbb1804ff550a8866806e65
#
_entry.id   74d9f28fcfbb1804ff550a8866806e65
#
_cell.length_a   1.000
_cell.length_b   1.000
_cell.length_c   1.000
_cell.angle_alpha   90.00
_cell.angle_beta   90.00
_cell.angle_gamma   90.00
#
_symmetry.space_group_name_H-M   'P 1'
#
loop_
_entity.id
_entity.type
_entity.pdbx_description
1 polymer ?
#
loop_
_entity_poly.entity_id
_entity_poly.type
_entity_poly.pdbx_seq_one_letter_code
_entity_poly.pdbx_strand_id
1 'polypeptide(L)'
;PPPPPNDDCVDATVVAAGTHAIENGGATNSGVVATDAQCVGTFLGQVSKDIWLSYTPAQDGTATFTTCNIASWDTDLVIYTGGCGALNQVACNGDAAGCSNFTSIISNLAVTGGTEYLVRIGSWATTGGSGEIEIIFTPGGGTPIEICNNGVDDDGDGAIDCADPDCVADPACVGSPI
;
A
#
# COMPACT_ATOMS: atom_id res chain seq x y z
N PRO A 1 -20.87 0.59 19.94
CA PRO A 1 -19.64 1.21 20.42
C PRO A 1 -19.46 2.59 19.83
N PRO A 2 -18.64 3.47 20.44
CA PRO A 2 -18.30 4.74 19.82
C PRO A 2 -17.48 4.51 18.54
N PRO A 3 -17.41 5.51 17.63
CA PRO A 3 -16.54 5.44 16.48
C PRO A 3 -15.06 5.22 16.89
N PRO A 4 -14.28 4.45 16.10
CA PRO A 4 -12.87 4.28 16.35
C PRO A 4 -12.08 5.59 16.07
N PRO A 5 -10.85 5.73 16.59
CA PRO A 5 -10.09 6.98 16.41
C PRO A 5 -9.80 7.35 14.95
N ASN A 6 -9.75 6.38 14.06
CA ASN A 6 -9.49 6.52 12.62
C ASN A 6 -10.74 6.36 11.75
N ASP A 7 -11.90 6.75 12.29
CA ASP A 7 -13.18 6.77 11.59
C ASP A 7 -13.20 7.77 10.42
N ASP A 8 -12.56 8.91 10.60
CA ASP A 8 -12.43 9.94 9.57
C ASP A 8 -11.06 9.87 8.87
N CYS A 9 -11.05 10.16 7.57
CA CYS A 9 -9.82 10.15 6.76
C CYS A 9 -8.70 11.03 7.35
N VAL A 10 -9.04 12.18 7.91
CA VAL A 10 -8.06 13.11 8.50
C VAL A 10 -7.42 12.58 9.77
N ASP A 11 -8.02 11.59 10.39
CA ASP A 11 -7.53 10.90 11.59
C ASP A 11 -6.94 9.52 11.25
N ALA A 12 -6.61 9.26 9.98
CA ALA A 12 -6.03 8.01 9.52
C ALA A 12 -4.82 7.61 10.38
N THR A 13 -4.83 6.37 10.87
CA THR A 13 -3.72 5.84 11.67
C THR A 13 -2.50 5.61 10.78
N VAL A 14 -1.37 6.23 11.11
CA VAL A 14 -0.11 6.03 10.39
C VAL A 14 0.44 4.63 10.70
N VAL A 15 0.73 3.88 9.64
CA VAL A 15 1.23 2.50 9.71
C VAL A 15 2.45 2.29 8.82
N ALA A 16 3.29 1.32 9.17
CA ALA A 16 4.37 0.81 8.34
C ALA A 16 3.93 -0.49 7.63
N ALA A 17 4.81 -1.09 6.83
CA ALA A 17 4.62 -2.46 6.37
C ALA A 17 4.59 -3.43 7.57
N GLY A 18 3.74 -4.45 7.50
CA GLY A 18 3.49 -5.40 8.58
C GLY A 18 2.00 -5.60 8.86
N THR A 19 1.70 -6.28 9.95
CA THR A 19 0.33 -6.60 10.37
C THR A 19 -0.19 -5.60 11.41
N HIS A 20 -1.43 -5.11 11.21
CA HIS A 20 -2.07 -4.12 12.06
C HIS A 20 -3.47 -4.57 12.44
N ALA A 21 -3.80 -4.48 13.73
CA ALA A 21 -5.15 -4.76 14.20
C ALA A 21 -6.13 -3.69 13.68
N ILE A 22 -7.30 -4.13 13.26
CA ILE A 22 -8.38 -3.29 12.76
C ILE A 22 -9.71 -3.63 13.43
N GLU A 23 -10.53 -2.62 13.72
CA GLU A 23 -11.86 -2.75 14.29
C GLU A 23 -12.76 -1.66 13.73
N ASN A 24 -13.84 -2.04 13.05
CA ASN A 24 -14.76 -1.08 12.45
C ASN A 24 -16.20 -1.20 12.97
N GLY A 25 -16.43 -1.96 14.04
CA GLY A 25 -17.79 -2.22 14.56
C GLY A 25 -18.57 -0.97 14.95
N GLY A 26 -17.87 0.08 15.38
CA GLY A 26 -18.46 1.37 15.73
C GLY A 26 -18.30 2.47 14.67
N ALA A 27 -17.65 2.17 13.57
CA ALA A 27 -17.33 3.15 12.55
C ALA A 27 -18.59 3.69 11.84
N THR A 28 -18.50 4.93 11.37
CA THR A 28 -19.53 5.60 10.57
C THR A 28 -19.25 5.42 9.08
N ASN A 29 -19.99 6.06 8.21
CA ASN A 29 -19.75 6.05 6.78
C ASN A 29 -19.15 7.40 6.39
N SER A 30 -17.95 7.40 5.83
CA SER A 30 -17.29 8.63 5.33
C SER A 30 -18.04 9.29 4.16
N GLY A 31 -18.94 8.54 3.49
CA GLY A 31 -19.64 9.02 2.31
C GLY A 31 -18.79 9.14 1.04
N VAL A 32 -17.53 8.70 1.10
CA VAL A 32 -16.65 8.67 -0.08
C VAL A 32 -17.14 7.59 -1.04
N VAL A 33 -17.40 7.99 -2.29
CA VAL A 33 -17.86 7.06 -3.33
C VAL A 33 -16.66 6.33 -3.90
N ALA A 34 -16.67 4.98 -3.79
CA ALA A 34 -15.71 4.13 -4.48
C ALA A 34 -16.16 3.88 -5.92
N THR A 35 -15.21 3.73 -6.83
CA THR A 35 -15.48 3.52 -8.25
C THR A 35 -15.36 2.05 -8.61
N ASP A 36 -16.48 1.35 -8.80
CA ASP A 36 -16.52 -0.07 -9.16
C ASP A 36 -15.82 -0.39 -10.48
N ALA A 37 -15.65 0.58 -11.37
CA ALA A 37 -14.95 0.40 -12.64
C ALA A 37 -13.51 -0.12 -12.47
N GLN A 38 -12.87 0.20 -11.34
CA GLN A 38 -11.53 -0.31 -10.99
C GLN A 38 -11.57 -1.66 -10.26
N CYS A 39 -12.75 -2.09 -9.81
CA CYS A 39 -12.94 -3.28 -9.00
C CYS A 39 -13.87 -4.29 -9.68
N VAL A 40 -13.89 -4.33 -11.00
CA VAL A 40 -14.75 -5.23 -11.77
C VAL A 40 -14.57 -6.68 -11.30
N GLY A 41 -15.67 -7.31 -10.90
CA GLY A 41 -15.69 -8.70 -10.42
C GLY A 41 -15.30 -8.87 -8.95
N THR A 42 -15.11 -7.80 -8.19
CA THR A 42 -14.78 -7.85 -6.76
C THR A 42 -15.93 -7.43 -5.85
N PHE A 43 -17.09 -7.18 -6.39
CA PHE A 43 -18.33 -6.86 -5.67
C PHE A 43 -18.22 -5.72 -4.65
N LEU A 44 -17.33 -4.75 -4.89
CA LEU A 44 -17.22 -3.55 -4.07
C LEU A 44 -18.50 -2.72 -4.22
N GLY A 45 -19.47 -2.98 -3.38
CA GLY A 45 -20.77 -2.33 -3.43
C GLY A 45 -20.79 -1.01 -2.66
N GLN A 46 -21.44 -1.02 -1.53
CA GLN A 46 -21.50 0.14 -0.65
C GLN A 46 -20.48 -0.03 0.48
N VAL A 47 -19.31 0.55 0.33
CA VAL A 47 -18.33 0.62 1.42
C VAL A 47 -18.94 1.39 2.58
N SER A 48 -19.15 0.72 3.69
CA SER A 48 -19.76 1.29 4.90
C SER A 48 -18.89 1.00 6.12
N LYS A 49 -19.13 1.71 7.22
CA LYS A 49 -18.37 1.55 8.47
C LYS A 49 -16.88 1.56 8.23
N ASP A 50 -16.41 2.53 7.50
CA ASP A 50 -15.04 2.58 7.03
C ASP A 50 -14.10 3.22 8.06
N ILE A 51 -12.90 2.67 8.14
CA ILE A 51 -11.77 3.18 8.90
C ILE A 51 -10.61 3.48 7.96
N TRP A 52 -9.67 4.31 8.42
CA TRP A 52 -8.60 4.80 7.58
C TRP A 52 -7.21 4.54 8.18
N LEU A 53 -6.29 4.08 7.33
CA LEU A 53 -4.86 4.02 7.62
C LEU A 53 -4.09 4.87 6.61
N SER A 54 -2.93 5.36 7.02
CA SER A 54 -2.00 6.09 6.17
C SER A 54 -0.69 5.30 6.09
N TYR A 55 -0.30 4.90 4.88
CA TYR A 55 0.93 4.18 4.60
C TYR A 55 1.82 4.98 3.65
N THR A 56 3.08 5.17 4.01
CA THR A 56 4.07 5.85 3.16
C THR A 56 5.30 4.95 3.02
N PRO A 57 5.52 4.33 1.83
CA PRO A 57 6.73 3.54 1.60
C PRO A 57 7.97 4.43 1.59
N ALA A 58 9.10 3.91 2.09
CA ALA A 58 10.36 4.67 2.13
C ALA A 58 11.00 4.82 0.73
N GLN A 59 10.67 3.91 -0.19
CA GLN A 59 11.23 3.86 -1.55
C GLN A 59 10.20 3.28 -2.53
N ASP A 60 10.48 3.35 -3.82
CA ASP A 60 9.65 2.74 -4.85
C ASP A 60 9.57 1.23 -4.69
N GLY A 61 8.46 0.63 -5.13
CA GLY A 61 8.27 -0.80 -5.02
C GLY A 61 6.85 -1.24 -5.33
N THR A 62 6.48 -2.39 -4.78
CA THR A 62 5.09 -2.86 -4.79
C THR A 62 4.61 -3.10 -3.37
N ALA A 63 3.34 -2.83 -3.13
CA ALA A 63 2.68 -3.12 -1.87
C ALA A 63 1.47 -4.04 -2.10
N THR A 64 1.31 -5.02 -1.23
CA THR A 64 0.10 -5.83 -1.14
C THR A 64 -0.62 -5.47 0.15
N PHE A 65 -1.90 -5.16 0.04
CA PHE A 65 -2.78 -4.86 1.17
C PHE A 65 -3.78 -6.00 1.28
N THR A 66 -3.84 -6.69 2.41
CA THR A 66 -4.70 -7.88 2.55
C THR A 66 -5.35 -7.98 3.92
N THR A 67 -6.63 -8.34 3.90
CA THR A 67 -7.43 -8.78 5.05
C THR A 67 -7.78 -10.25 4.94
N CYS A 68 -7.29 -10.93 3.90
CA CYS A 68 -7.64 -12.29 3.51
C CYS A 68 -7.38 -13.30 4.65
N ASN A 69 -8.45 -13.94 5.11
CA ASN A 69 -8.45 -14.92 6.20
C ASN A 69 -8.02 -14.38 7.59
N ILE A 70 -7.81 -13.07 7.72
CA ILE A 70 -7.37 -12.42 8.97
C ILE A 70 -8.36 -11.37 9.49
N ALA A 71 -9.47 -11.13 8.77
CA ALA A 71 -10.61 -10.36 9.27
C ALA A 71 -11.86 -11.25 9.42
N SER A 72 -12.73 -10.88 10.36
CA SER A 72 -13.91 -11.66 10.73
C SER A 72 -15.18 -11.26 9.95
N TRP A 73 -15.09 -10.27 9.08
CA TRP A 73 -16.22 -9.75 8.30
C TRP A 73 -15.86 -9.58 6.83
N ASP A 74 -16.86 -9.36 6.00
CA ASP A 74 -16.78 -9.02 4.58
C ASP A 74 -16.17 -7.62 4.42
N THR A 75 -14.90 -7.58 4.00
CA THR A 75 -14.11 -6.34 3.94
C THR A 75 -14.06 -5.76 2.54
N ASP A 76 -14.19 -4.45 2.46
CA ASP A 76 -13.93 -3.67 1.25
C ASP A 76 -12.64 -2.86 1.41
N LEU A 77 -11.66 -3.07 0.54
CA LEU A 77 -10.40 -2.29 0.50
C LEU A 77 -10.41 -1.31 -0.65
N VAL A 78 -10.07 -0.04 -0.36
CA VAL A 78 -9.85 0.98 -1.37
C VAL A 78 -8.60 1.78 -1.03
N ILE A 79 -7.71 1.93 -1.99
CA ILE A 79 -6.47 2.70 -1.83
C ILE A 79 -6.57 4.01 -2.60
N TYR A 80 -6.15 5.09 -1.93
CA TYR A 80 -6.14 6.42 -2.52
C TYR A 80 -4.76 7.07 -2.39
N THR A 81 -4.49 8.02 -3.28
CA THR A 81 -3.46 9.06 -3.16
C THR A 81 -4.11 10.43 -3.12
N GLY A 82 -3.36 11.51 -2.90
CA GLY A 82 -3.84 12.89 -3.01
C GLY A 82 -4.38 13.51 -1.71
N GLY A 83 -4.38 12.79 -0.60
CA GLY A 83 -4.87 13.26 0.70
C GLY A 83 -6.40 13.39 0.80
N CYS A 84 -6.91 13.56 2.02
CA CYS A 84 -8.34 13.51 2.33
C CYS A 84 -9.22 14.57 1.62
N GLY A 85 -8.62 15.69 1.23
CA GLY A 85 -9.34 16.77 0.52
C GLY A 85 -9.43 16.58 -1.01
N ALA A 86 -8.66 15.64 -1.56
CA ALA A 86 -8.56 15.39 -3.01
C ALA A 86 -8.22 13.92 -3.30
N LEU A 87 -9.01 13.02 -2.75
CA LEU A 87 -8.82 11.58 -2.89
C LEU A 87 -8.83 11.14 -4.35
N ASN A 88 -7.74 10.50 -4.78
CA ASN A 88 -7.61 9.86 -6.08
C ASN A 88 -7.51 8.36 -5.88
N GLN A 89 -8.56 7.61 -6.24
CA GLN A 89 -8.60 6.15 -6.11
C GLN A 89 -7.61 5.49 -7.08
N VAL A 90 -6.74 4.64 -6.56
CA VAL A 90 -5.70 3.96 -7.35
C VAL A 90 -5.88 2.44 -7.38
N ALA A 91 -6.52 1.85 -6.39
CA ALA A 91 -6.83 0.42 -6.37
C ALA A 91 -8.01 0.12 -5.45
N CYS A 92 -8.66 -1.01 -5.64
CA CYS A 92 -9.70 -1.50 -4.75
C CYS A 92 -9.94 -3.02 -4.93
N ASN A 93 -10.52 -3.63 -3.91
CA ASN A 93 -11.00 -5.01 -3.93
C ASN A 93 -12.09 -5.19 -2.88
N GLY A 94 -13.22 -5.80 -3.24
CA GLY A 94 -14.29 -6.18 -2.32
C GLY A 94 -14.17 -7.66 -1.94
N ASP A 95 -14.10 -8.57 -2.93
CA ASP A 95 -14.09 -10.02 -2.71
C ASP A 95 -12.87 -10.65 -3.37
N ALA A 96 -11.92 -11.14 -2.59
CA ALA A 96 -10.77 -11.85 -3.11
C ALA A 96 -11.05 -13.36 -3.23
N ALA A 97 -10.77 -13.93 -4.40
CA ALA A 97 -10.97 -15.34 -4.62
C ALA A 97 -10.11 -16.19 -3.67
N GLY A 98 -10.74 -17.15 -2.99
CA GLY A 98 -10.07 -18.06 -2.03
C GLY A 98 -9.94 -17.50 -0.61
N CYS A 99 -10.39 -16.29 -0.35
CA CYS A 99 -10.44 -15.73 0.99
C CYS A 99 -11.77 -16.08 1.68
N SER A 100 -11.71 -16.40 2.97
CA SER A 100 -12.90 -16.62 3.80
C SER A 100 -13.60 -15.29 4.10
N ASN A 101 -14.90 -15.35 4.42
CA ASN A 101 -15.72 -14.19 4.77
C ASN A 101 -15.71 -13.05 3.74
N PHE A 102 -15.42 -13.35 2.47
CA PHE A 102 -15.34 -12.36 1.41
C PHE A 102 -14.30 -11.25 1.68
N THR A 103 -13.22 -11.62 2.38
CA THR A 103 -12.14 -10.68 2.68
C THR A 103 -11.30 -10.33 1.46
N SER A 104 -10.62 -9.20 1.51
CA SER A 104 -10.06 -8.50 0.36
C SER A 104 -8.54 -8.66 0.22
N ILE A 105 -8.04 -8.62 -1.02
CA ILE A 105 -6.61 -8.49 -1.36
C ILE A 105 -6.43 -7.50 -2.51
N ILE A 106 -5.55 -6.54 -2.34
CA ILE A 106 -4.97 -5.73 -3.42
C ILE A 106 -3.51 -6.13 -3.54
N SER A 107 -3.16 -6.88 -4.57
CA SER A 107 -1.82 -7.46 -4.74
C SER A 107 -0.94 -6.60 -5.63
N ASN A 108 0.34 -6.47 -5.23
CA ASN A 108 1.40 -5.88 -6.06
C ASN A 108 1.07 -4.50 -6.65
N LEU A 109 0.38 -3.66 -5.88
CA LEU A 109 0.16 -2.27 -6.27
C LEU A 109 1.51 -1.57 -6.37
N ALA A 110 1.84 -1.00 -7.52
CA ALA A 110 3.04 -0.17 -7.67
C ALA A 110 2.92 1.07 -6.78
N VAL A 111 3.91 1.29 -5.94
CA VAL A 111 3.95 2.41 -5.00
C VAL A 111 5.24 3.19 -5.14
N THR A 112 5.15 4.51 -4.96
CA THR A 112 6.28 5.44 -5.05
C THR A 112 6.74 5.85 -3.66
N GLY A 113 8.05 5.82 -3.43
CA GLY A 113 8.66 6.23 -2.18
C GLY A 113 8.30 7.68 -1.78
N GLY A 114 7.99 7.90 -0.52
CA GLY A 114 7.57 9.19 0.01
C GLY A 114 6.14 9.61 -0.36
N THR A 115 5.42 8.84 -1.16
CA THR A 115 4.01 9.09 -1.48
C THR A 115 3.11 8.48 -0.40
N GLU A 116 2.17 9.27 0.13
CA GLU A 116 1.16 8.78 1.06
C GLU A 116 0.07 8.00 0.31
N TYR A 117 -0.22 6.81 0.80
CA TYR A 117 -1.34 5.97 0.40
C TYR A 117 -2.33 5.87 1.54
N LEU A 118 -3.54 6.40 1.34
CA LEU A 118 -4.64 6.26 2.27
C LEU A 118 -5.36 4.95 1.99
N VAL A 119 -5.41 4.10 3.00
CA VAL A 119 -6.04 2.78 2.96
C VAL A 119 -7.37 2.88 3.67
N ARG A 120 -8.45 2.81 2.91
CA ARG A 120 -9.81 2.76 3.43
C ARG A 120 -10.23 1.30 3.55
N ILE A 121 -10.64 0.91 4.74
CA ILE A 121 -11.12 -0.44 5.05
C ILE A 121 -12.55 -0.32 5.49
N GLY A 122 -13.48 -0.78 4.68
CA GLY A 122 -14.90 -0.76 4.98
C GLY A 122 -15.50 -2.14 5.05
N SER A 123 -16.81 -2.17 4.95
CA SER A 123 -17.62 -3.38 5.01
C SER A 123 -18.64 -3.41 3.91
N TRP A 124 -18.93 -4.59 3.38
CA TRP A 124 -20.15 -4.80 2.62
C TRP A 124 -21.37 -4.54 3.52
N ALA A 125 -22.29 -3.71 3.03
CA ALA A 125 -23.52 -3.34 3.73
C ALA A 125 -23.25 -2.75 5.15
N THR A 126 -23.77 -3.37 6.18
CA THR A 126 -23.67 -2.91 7.58
C THR A 126 -22.91 -3.88 8.47
N THR A 127 -22.18 -4.83 7.87
CA THR A 127 -21.34 -5.75 8.64
C THR A 127 -20.22 -4.97 9.32
N GLY A 128 -19.42 -5.62 10.10
CA GLY A 128 -18.29 -5.03 10.79
C GLY A 128 -17.78 -5.98 11.86
N GLY A 129 -16.57 -5.76 12.30
CA GLY A 129 -15.94 -6.62 13.28
C GLY A 129 -14.50 -6.26 13.55
N SER A 130 -13.76 -7.20 14.10
CA SER A 130 -12.35 -7.10 14.41
C SER A 130 -11.53 -8.08 13.59
N GLY A 131 -10.30 -7.72 13.31
CA GLY A 131 -9.36 -8.53 12.55
C GLY A 131 -8.04 -7.82 12.39
N GLU A 132 -7.36 -8.17 11.32
CA GLU A 132 -6.08 -7.58 10.96
C GLU A 132 -6.06 -7.20 9.48
N ILE A 133 -5.21 -6.26 9.15
CA ILE A 133 -4.73 -6.00 7.79
C ILE A 133 -3.23 -6.23 7.77
N GLU A 134 -2.73 -6.88 6.74
CA GLU A 134 -1.30 -6.99 6.49
C GLU A 134 -0.91 -6.14 5.28
N ILE A 135 0.15 -5.35 5.43
CA ILE A 135 0.78 -4.58 4.37
C ILE A 135 2.13 -5.21 4.08
N ILE A 136 2.25 -5.88 2.93
CA ILE A 136 3.48 -6.51 2.49
C ILE A 136 4.14 -5.60 1.47
N PHE A 137 5.30 -5.04 1.81
CA PHE A 137 6.08 -4.20 0.90
C PHE A 137 7.23 -5.00 0.30
N THR A 138 7.31 -5.00 -1.01
CA THR A 138 8.46 -5.50 -1.77
C THR A 138 9.14 -4.31 -2.40
N PRO A 139 10.37 -3.99 -2.00
CA PRO A 139 11.12 -2.95 -2.66
C PRO A 139 11.13 -3.20 -4.17
N GLY A 140 10.81 -2.20 -4.95
CA GLY A 140 11.11 -2.21 -6.36
C GLY A 140 12.62 -2.38 -6.45
N GLY A 141 13.07 -3.32 -7.26
CA GLY A 141 14.45 -3.33 -7.59
C GLY A 141 14.79 -2.01 -8.28
N GLY A 142 15.09 -0.99 -7.49
CA GLY A 142 16.16 -0.12 -7.90
C GLY A 142 17.33 -1.07 -8.04
N THR A 143 18.00 -1.11 -9.17
CA THR A 143 19.31 -1.72 -9.26
C THR A 143 20.03 -1.36 -7.98
N PRO A 144 20.58 -2.32 -7.21
CA PRO A 144 21.44 -1.97 -6.10
C PRO A 144 22.35 -0.88 -6.64
N ILE A 145 22.44 0.26 -5.95
CA ILE A 145 23.28 1.35 -6.45
C ILE A 145 24.70 0.82 -6.40
N GLU A 146 25.40 0.89 -7.53
CA GLU A 146 26.79 0.46 -7.62
C GLU A 146 27.65 1.18 -6.56
N ILE A 147 28.43 0.40 -5.79
CA ILE A 147 29.43 0.95 -4.88
C ILE A 147 30.72 1.19 -5.68
N CYS A 148 30.93 2.39 -6.10
CA CYS A 148 31.87 2.82 -7.14
C CYS A 148 33.36 2.58 -6.90
N ASN A 149 33.78 1.84 -5.86
CA ASN A 149 35.20 1.67 -5.48
C ASN A 149 35.51 0.36 -4.74
N ASN A 150 34.71 -0.69 -4.90
CA ASN A 150 34.91 -1.95 -4.16
C ASN A 150 35.31 -3.14 -5.06
N GLY A 151 35.32 -2.99 -6.38
CA GLY A 151 35.70 -4.00 -7.35
C GLY A 151 34.65 -5.10 -7.54
N VAL A 152 33.40 -4.85 -7.15
CA VAL A 152 32.27 -5.80 -7.25
C VAL A 152 31.18 -5.14 -8.09
N ASP A 153 30.53 -5.89 -8.95
CA ASP A 153 29.29 -5.53 -9.63
C ASP A 153 28.13 -5.67 -8.60
N ASP A 154 27.83 -4.57 -7.89
CA ASP A 154 26.86 -4.60 -6.77
C ASP A 154 25.41 -4.57 -7.26
N ASP A 155 25.15 -4.09 -8.46
CA ASP A 155 23.81 -4.01 -9.03
C ASP A 155 23.49 -5.09 -10.06
N GLY A 156 24.50 -5.85 -10.50
CA GLY A 156 24.37 -7.01 -11.37
C GLY A 156 24.08 -6.67 -12.83
N ASP A 157 24.38 -5.43 -13.28
CA ASP A 157 24.17 -4.99 -14.66
C ASP A 157 25.33 -5.34 -15.60
N GLY A 158 26.48 -5.78 -15.05
CA GLY A 158 27.68 -6.21 -15.75
C GLY A 158 28.75 -5.12 -15.88
N ALA A 159 28.51 -3.92 -15.36
CA ALA A 159 29.53 -2.89 -15.17
C ALA A 159 30.09 -2.97 -13.73
N ILE A 160 31.25 -2.41 -13.48
CA ILE A 160 31.93 -2.48 -12.17
C ILE A 160 32.54 -1.11 -11.88
N ASP A 161 32.34 -0.59 -10.66
CA ASP A 161 32.96 0.65 -10.19
C ASP A 161 32.81 1.80 -11.21
N CYS A 162 33.89 2.48 -11.53
CA CYS A 162 33.89 3.64 -12.44
C CYS A 162 33.60 3.30 -13.91
N ALA A 163 33.47 2.03 -14.29
CA ALA A 163 32.96 1.64 -15.61
C ALA A 163 31.43 1.62 -15.67
N ASP A 164 30.78 1.71 -14.53
CA ASP A 164 29.33 1.74 -14.38
C ASP A 164 28.77 3.14 -14.68
N PRO A 165 27.68 3.24 -15.48
CA PRO A 165 26.98 4.50 -15.71
C PRO A 165 26.46 5.19 -14.43
N ASP A 166 26.12 4.41 -13.39
CA ASP A 166 25.61 4.94 -12.12
C ASP A 166 26.70 5.62 -11.30
N CYS A 167 27.97 5.30 -11.59
CA CYS A 167 29.16 5.87 -10.94
C CYS A 167 29.72 7.14 -11.61
N VAL A 168 29.16 7.59 -12.70
CA VAL A 168 29.68 8.74 -13.49
C VAL A 168 29.81 10.04 -12.68
N ALA A 169 28.98 10.21 -11.66
CA ALA A 169 29.00 11.38 -10.77
C ALA A 169 29.69 11.13 -9.43
N ASP A 170 30.16 9.91 -9.16
CA ASP A 170 30.80 9.58 -7.87
C ASP A 170 32.18 10.23 -7.77
N PRO A 171 32.51 10.89 -6.63
CA PRO A 171 33.83 11.51 -6.42
C PRO A 171 35.01 10.57 -6.59
N ALA A 172 34.85 9.26 -6.33
CA ALA A 172 35.89 8.26 -6.52
C ALA A 172 36.23 8.04 -8.01
N CYS A 173 35.29 8.34 -8.92
CA CYS A 173 35.41 8.12 -10.35
C CYS A 173 35.69 9.41 -11.15
N VAL A 174 35.47 10.58 -10.55
CA VAL A 174 35.76 11.87 -11.19
C VAL A 174 37.26 12.07 -11.31
N GLY A 175 37.78 11.94 -12.53
CA GLY A 175 39.23 12.13 -12.85
C GLY A 175 40.01 10.84 -13.12
N SER A 176 39.38 9.68 -13.08
CA SER A 176 39.99 8.44 -13.57
C SER A 176 39.91 8.39 -15.09
N PRO A 177 41.06 8.20 -15.83
CA PRO A 177 41.00 7.99 -17.25
C PRO A 177 40.33 6.65 -17.54
N ILE A 178 39.40 6.64 -18.45
CA ILE A 178 38.77 5.45 -19.03
C ILE A 178 39.78 4.68 -19.83
#